data_7b8618700905725ab5951b843035545c
#
_entry.id   7b8618700905725ab5951b843035545c
#
_cell.length_a   1.000
_cell.length_b   1.000
_cell.length_c   1.000
_cell.angle_alpha   90.00
_cell.angle_beta   90.00
_cell.angle_gamma   90.00
#
_symmetry.space_group_name_H-M   'P 1'
#
loop_
_entity.id
_entity.type
_entity.pdbx_description
1 polymer ?
#
loop_
_entity_poly.entity_id
_entity_poly.type
_entity_poly.pdbx_seq_one_letter_code
_entity_poly.pdbx_strand_id
1 'polypeptide(L)'
;MRKLLVLLSFLSVGFSQINDKNFKSEINGGVTVCVFTSEWQEQPFDKDIVKGVKGYQDAEIIYIKSEEAPKVTKKLRLRNFPSMVLFYDGSKKETWKADMDGELDIDNKDIKSAIDDVLAEDVF
;
A
#
# COMPACT_ATOMS: atom_id res chain seq x y z
N MET A 1 12.39 -9.56 -28.61
CA MET A 1 12.05 -9.41 -28.18
C MET A 1 11.98 -8.76 -28.09
N ARG A 2 11.76 -8.73 -27.87
CA ARG A 2 11.47 -8.10 -27.57
C ARG A 2 11.24 -7.86 -26.68
N LYS A 3 11.00 -8.14 -26.22
CA LYS A 3 10.71 -7.91 -25.25
C LYS A 3 11.38 -7.89 -24.40
N LEU A 4 11.94 -7.97 -24.18
CA LEU A 4 12.60 -7.84 -23.26
C LEU A 4 13.33 -6.86 -23.21
N LEU A 5 13.53 -6.38 -23.73
CA LEU A 5 14.11 -5.41 -23.60
C LEU A 5 13.73 -4.41 -23.23
N VAL A 6 13.18 -4.50 -23.52
CA VAL A 6 12.43 -3.67 -23.16
C VAL A 6 12.26 -3.69 -21.87
N LEU A 7 12.30 -4.42 -21.43
CA LEU A 7 12.12 -4.52 -20.27
C LEU A 7 13.04 -4.06 -19.39
N LEU A 8 14.06 -3.83 -19.66
CA LEU A 8 14.95 -3.45 -18.85
C LEU A 8 14.97 -2.13 -18.56
N SER A 9 14.91 -1.40 -19.44
CA SER A 9 14.97 -0.06 -19.14
C SER A 9 13.83 0.32 -18.35
N PHE A 10 12.75 -0.31 -18.53
CA PHE A 10 11.73 0.10 -17.80
C PHE A 10 11.75 -0.38 -16.46
N LEU A 11 12.75 -1.00 -16.08
CA LEU A 11 12.89 -1.31 -14.77
C LEU A 11 12.94 -0.12 -13.97
N SER A 12 13.63 0.90 -14.36
CA SER A 12 13.69 2.07 -13.56
C SER A 12 12.34 2.70 -13.52
N VAL A 13 11.60 2.48 -14.54
CA VAL A 13 10.26 3.00 -14.49
C VAL A 13 9.48 2.27 -13.48
N GLY A 14 9.77 1.01 -13.29
CA GLY A 14 9.09 0.25 -12.30
C GLY A 14 9.32 0.78 -10.93
N PHE A 15 10.35 1.60 -10.76
CA PHE A 15 10.57 2.20 -9.49
C PHE A 15 10.03 3.57 -9.43
N SER A 16 9.21 3.95 -10.36
CA SER A 16 8.60 5.23 -10.30
C SER A 16 7.90 5.38 -9.02
N GLN A 17 8.05 6.50 -8.44
CA GLN A 17 7.44 6.78 -7.18
C GLN A 17 5.97 7.03 -7.36
N ILE A 18 5.21 6.62 -6.37
CA ILE A 18 3.79 6.91 -6.34
C ILE A 18 3.64 8.34 -5.86
N ASN A 19 2.86 9.13 -6.59
CA ASN A 19 2.63 10.52 -6.22
C ASN A 19 1.14 10.85 -6.37
N ASP A 20 0.77 12.09 -6.13
CA ASP A 20 -0.63 12.48 -6.19
C ASP A 20 -1.25 12.26 -7.57
N LYS A 21 -0.44 12.31 -8.61
CA LYS A 21 -0.96 12.20 -9.97
C LYS A 21 -1.26 10.76 -10.36
N ASN A 22 -0.41 9.83 -9.96
CA ASN A 22 -0.57 8.44 -10.41
C ASN A 22 -1.19 7.52 -9.37
N PHE A 23 -1.46 8.02 -8.18
CA PHE A 23 -1.99 7.19 -7.10
C PHE A 23 -3.24 6.43 -7.51
N LYS A 24 -4.22 7.11 -8.10
CA LYS A 24 -5.47 6.46 -8.44
C LYS A 24 -5.30 5.34 -9.44
N SER A 25 -4.42 5.52 -10.42
CA SER A 25 -4.20 4.47 -11.39
C SER A 25 -3.48 3.29 -10.78
N GLU A 26 -2.62 3.53 -9.79
CA GLU A 26 -1.88 2.44 -9.15
C GLU A 26 -2.75 1.56 -8.27
N ILE A 27 -3.85 2.07 -7.74
CA ILE A 27 -4.72 1.30 -6.88
C ILE A 27 -6.01 0.87 -7.58
N ASN A 28 -6.08 1.07 -8.89
CA ASN A 28 -7.33 0.98 -9.63
C ASN A 28 -7.89 -0.42 -9.82
N GLY A 29 -7.17 -1.45 -9.59
CA GLY A 29 -7.67 -2.80 -9.83
C GLY A 29 -7.35 -3.77 -8.73
N GLY A 30 -8.31 -4.57 -8.34
CA GLY A 30 -8.09 -5.64 -7.37
C GLY A 30 -7.73 -5.14 -5.99
N VAL A 31 -7.07 -5.98 -5.24
CA VAL A 31 -6.68 -5.68 -3.87
C VAL A 31 -5.31 -5.04 -3.84
N THR A 32 -5.22 -3.86 -3.24
CA THR A 32 -3.94 -3.16 -3.10
C THR A 32 -3.76 -2.74 -1.65
N VAL A 33 -2.62 -3.11 -1.07
CA VAL A 33 -2.26 -2.69 0.27
C VAL A 33 -1.20 -1.60 0.11
N CYS A 34 -1.50 -0.40 0.57
CA CYS A 34 -0.60 0.72 0.46
C CYS A 34 0.08 0.96 1.80
N VAL A 35 1.40 1.00 1.80
CA VAL A 35 2.19 1.29 3.00
C VAL A 35 2.71 2.71 2.86
N PHE A 36 2.23 3.60 3.72
CA PHE A 36 2.67 4.99 3.72
C PHE A 36 3.75 5.20 4.75
N THR A 37 4.85 5.76 4.32
CA THR A 37 6.00 6.02 5.19
C THR A 37 6.34 7.50 5.15
N SER A 38 7.18 7.92 6.08
CA SER A 38 7.66 9.30 6.13
C SER A 38 9.16 9.27 6.39
N GLU A 39 9.87 10.24 5.86
CA GLU A 39 11.31 10.33 6.06
C GLU A 39 11.66 10.53 7.52
N TRP A 40 10.74 11.14 8.28
CA TRP A 40 11.03 11.45 9.68
C TRP A 40 10.33 10.52 10.67
N GLN A 41 9.82 9.38 10.20
CA GLN A 41 9.27 8.42 11.15
C GLN A 41 10.39 7.80 11.97
N GLU A 42 10.09 7.50 13.23
CA GLU A 42 11.12 7.05 14.15
C GLU A 42 11.53 5.61 13.93
N GLN A 43 10.60 4.78 13.53
CA GLN A 43 10.87 3.37 13.36
C GLN A 43 10.72 2.99 11.90
N PRO A 44 11.61 2.16 11.35
CA PRO A 44 11.42 1.69 9.99
C PRO A 44 10.19 0.79 9.93
N PHE A 45 9.59 0.67 8.76
CA PHE A 45 8.46 -0.21 8.58
C PHE A 45 8.89 -1.65 8.77
N ASP A 46 8.15 -2.37 9.61
CA ASP A 46 8.42 -3.78 9.86
C ASP A 46 7.81 -4.61 8.74
N LYS A 47 8.65 -5.11 7.85
CA LYS A 47 8.17 -5.86 6.69
C LYS A 47 7.54 -7.19 7.04
N ASP A 48 7.74 -7.68 8.26
CA ASP A 48 7.07 -8.91 8.68
C ASP A 48 5.55 -8.72 8.72
N ILE A 49 5.10 -7.50 8.90
CA ILE A 49 3.67 -7.20 8.92
C ILE A 49 3.03 -7.58 7.59
N VAL A 50 3.75 -7.43 6.48
CA VAL A 50 3.19 -7.76 5.17
C VAL A 50 3.72 -9.08 4.62
N LYS A 51 4.38 -9.87 5.45
CA LYS A 51 4.94 -11.14 5.01
C LYS A 51 3.81 -12.06 4.56
N GLY A 52 3.93 -12.55 3.34
CA GLY A 52 2.91 -13.43 2.77
C GLY A 52 1.66 -12.71 2.28
N VAL A 53 1.62 -11.39 2.36
CA VAL A 53 0.47 -10.64 1.88
C VAL A 53 0.56 -10.41 0.38
N LYS A 54 1.76 -10.13 -0.15
CA LYS A 54 1.90 -9.92 -1.58
C LYS A 54 1.52 -11.21 -2.31
N GLY A 55 0.61 -11.11 -3.24
CA GLY A 55 0.11 -12.26 -3.97
C GLY A 55 -1.04 -13.01 -3.27
N TYR A 56 -1.30 -12.72 -2.01
CA TYR A 56 -2.40 -13.36 -1.31
C TYR A 56 -3.71 -12.87 -1.93
N GLN A 57 -4.50 -13.74 -2.49
CA GLN A 57 -5.72 -13.38 -3.21
C GLN A 57 -5.40 -12.32 -4.28
N ASP A 58 -4.23 -12.44 -4.91
CA ASP A 58 -3.75 -11.54 -5.95
C ASP A 58 -3.50 -10.11 -5.44
N ALA A 59 -3.29 -9.95 -4.15
CA ALA A 59 -3.04 -8.62 -3.58
C ALA A 59 -1.69 -8.07 -4.01
N GLU A 60 -1.66 -6.76 -4.24
CA GLU A 60 -0.42 -6.04 -4.51
C GLU A 60 -0.08 -5.21 -3.30
N ILE A 61 1.21 -4.97 -3.09
CA ILE A 61 1.67 -4.08 -2.03
C ILE A 61 2.46 -2.96 -2.68
N ILE A 62 2.09 -1.72 -2.39
CA ILE A 62 2.86 -0.58 -2.88
C ILE A 62 3.29 0.28 -1.70
N TYR A 63 4.45 0.88 -1.84
CA TYR A 63 5.04 1.71 -0.80
C TYR A 63 5.02 3.16 -1.27
N ILE A 64 4.51 4.04 -0.44
CA ILE A 64 4.33 5.44 -0.79
C ILE A 64 4.98 6.31 0.27
N LYS A 65 5.82 7.22 -0.16
CA LYS A 65 6.38 8.21 0.76
C LYS A 65 5.37 9.34 0.88
N SER A 66 4.99 9.65 2.10
CA SER A 66 3.98 10.68 2.33
C SER A 66 4.41 12.02 1.73
N GLU A 67 5.70 12.30 1.72
CA GLU A 67 6.22 13.55 1.17
C GLU A 67 6.03 13.65 -0.35
N GLU A 68 5.87 12.51 -1.00
CA GLU A 68 5.70 12.49 -2.45
C GLU A 68 4.25 12.42 -2.89
N ALA A 69 3.36 12.18 -1.95
CA ALA A 69 1.93 12.17 -2.22
C ALA A 69 1.21 12.93 -1.10
N PRO A 70 1.52 14.22 -0.93
CA PRO A 70 0.97 14.97 0.20
C PRO A 70 -0.54 15.12 0.16
N LYS A 71 -1.13 15.26 -1.01
CA LYS A 71 -2.58 15.42 -1.10
C LYS A 71 -3.31 14.13 -0.76
N VAL A 72 -2.78 13.00 -1.23
CA VAL A 72 -3.35 11.71 -0.92
C VAL A 72 -3.24 11.45 0.57
N THR A 73 -2.07 11.72 1.15
CA THR A 73 -1.83 11.51 2.56
C THR A 73 -2.80 12.33 3.41
N LYS A 74 -3.03 13.59 3.02
CA LYS A 74 -3.93 14.47 3.74
C LYS A 74 -5.38 13.98 3.59
N LYS A 75 -5.76 13.59 2.39
CA LYS A 75 -7.12 13.12 2.14
C LYS A 75 -7.44 11.88 2.95
N LEU A 76 -6.45 11.01 3.14
CA LEU A 76 -6.62 9.81 3.94
C LEU A 76 -6.44 10.07 5.42
N ARG A 77 -6.09 11.31 5.80
CA ARG A 77 -5.92 11.74 7.18
C ARG A 77 -4.85 10.96 7.92
N LEU A 78 -3.77 10.68 7.23
CA LEU A 78 -2.66 9.95 7.84
C LEU A 78 -1.71 10.94 8.49
N ARG A 79 -1.45 10.76 9.77
CA ARG A 79 -0.59 11.66 10.54
C ARG A 79 0.59 10.97 11.16
N ASN A 80 0.44 9.72 11.54
CA ASN A 80 1.50 8.93 12.14
C ASN A 80 1.94 7.88 11.14
N PHE A 81 3.21 7.58 11.09
CA PHE A 81 3.77 6.67 10.11
C PHE A 81 4.64 5.63 10.79
N PRO A 82 4.65 4.41 10.27
CA PRO A 82 3.99 4.01 9.03
C PRO A 82 2.48 3.84 9.21
N SER A 83 1.74 3.98 8.13
CA SER A 83 0.31 3.67 8.12
C SER A 83 0.03 2.82 6.90
N MET A 84 -1.02 2.02 6.95
CA MET A 84 -1.39 1.16 5.85
C MET A 84 -2.85 1.34 5.50
N VAL A 85 -3.15 1.26 4.22
CA VAL A 85 -4.53 1.39 3.74
C VAL A 85 -4.80 0.29 2.74
N LEU A 86 -5.92 -0.40 2.92
CA LEU A 86 -6.35 -1.45 2.01
C LEU A 86 -7.37 -0.87 1.05
N PHE A 87 -7.11 -1.05 -0.24
CA PHE A 87 -8.03 -0.62 -1.30
C PHE A 87 -8.50 -1.84 -2.08
N TYR A 88 -9.73 -1.78 -2.54
CA TYR A 88 -10.26 -2.79 -3.45
C TYR A 88 -10.91 -2.05 -4.61
N ASP A 89 -10.38 -2.28 -5.82
CA ASP A 89 -10.83 -1.59 -7.05
C ASP A 89 -10.89 -0.08 -6.85
N GLY A 90 -9.89 0.46 -6.17
CA GLY A 90 -9.76 1.89 -5.97
C GLY A 90 -10.52 2.46 -4.79
N SER A 91 -11.29 1.63 -4.08
CA SER A 91 -12.06 2.10 -2.92
C SER A 91 -11.36 1.74 -1.63
N LYS A 92 -11.29 2.69 -0.72
CA LYS A 92 -10.67 2.47 0.58
C LYS A 92 -11.55 1.54 1.41
N LYS A 93 -10.97 0.49 1.95
CA LYS A 93 -11.72 -0.49 2.73
C LYS A 93 -11.30 -0.55 4.19
N GLU A 94 -10.00 -0.40 4.46
CA GLU A 94 -9.52 -0.48 5.82
C GLU A 94 -8.28 0.40 5.97
N THR A 95 -8.07 0.95 7.15
CA THR A 95 -6.89 1.77 7.44
C THR A 95 -6.31 1.34 8.77
N TRP A 96 -4.99 1.17 8.80
CA TRP A 96 -4.28 0.87 10.03
C TRP A 96 -3.23 1.98 10.23
N LYS A 97 -3.33 2.69 11.34
CA LYS A 97 -2.46 3.84 11.60
C LYS A 97 -1.54 3.52 12.76
N ALA A 98 -0.29 3.96 12.64
CA ALA A 98 0.65 3.84 13.73
C ALA A 98 0.20 4.71 14.89
N ASP A 99 0.65 4.35 16.09
CA ASP A 99 0.39 5.19 17.27
C ASP A 99 1.40 6.35 17.29
N MET A 100 1.41 7.12 18.36
CA MET A 100 2.28 8.28 18.46
C MET A 100 3.75 7.91 18.51
N ASP A 101 4.06 6.69 18.88
CA ASP A 101 5.42 6.20 18.89
C ASP A 101 5.85 5.58 17.57
N GLY A 102 4.97 5.58 16.58
CA GLY A 102 5.28 5.03 15.28
C GLY A 102 5.11 3.52 15.22
N GLU A 103 4.38 2.94 16.16
CA GLU A 103 4.16 1.50 16.17
C GLU A 103 2.84 1.12 15.55
N LEU A 104 2.88 0.12 14.71
CA LEU A 104 1.71 -0.37 14.01
C LEU A 104 1.38 -1.74 14.60
N ASP A 105 0.31 -1.81 15.35
CA ASP A 105 -0.03 -3.01 16.13
C ASP A 105 -0.94 -3.94 15.34
N ILE A 106 -0.42 -4.47 14.25
CA ILE A 106 -1.12 -5.47 13.44
C ILE A 106 -0.10 -6.45 12.91
N ASP A 107 -0.58 -7.59 12.43
CA ASP A 107 0.31 -8.56 11.79
C ASP A 107 -0.30 -8.98 10.45
N ASN A 108 0.40 -9.90 9.76
CA ASN A 108 -0.04 -10.30 8.43
C ASN A 108 -1.37 -11.03 8.44
N LYS A 109 -1.72 -11.67 9.55
CA LYS A 109 -3.02 -12.36 9.65
C LYS A 109 -4.15 -11.35 9.65
N ASP A 110 -3.94 -10.19 10.29
CA ASP A 110 -4.96 -9.15 10.32
C ASP A 110 -5.22 -8.62 8.91
N ILE A 111 -4.16 -8.44 8.14
CA ILE A 111 -4.29 -7.92 6.79
C ILE A 111 -4.98 -8.95 5.89
N LYS A 112 -4.57 -10.21 5.99
CA LYS A 112 -5.19 -11.26 5.18
C LYS A 112 -6.67 -11.42 5.51
N SER A 113 -7.00 -11.32 6.79
CA SER A 113 -8.39 -11.39 7.22
C SER A 113 -9.21 -10.26 6.64
N ALA A 114 -8.65 -9.04 6.62
CA ALA A 114 -9.34 -7.90 6.03
C ALA A 114 -9.53 -8.09 4.53
N ILE A 115 -8.55 -8.66 3.84
CA ILE A 115 -8.66 -8.95 2.42
C ILE A 115 -9.78 -9.96 2.18
N ASP A 116 -9.83 -11.01 2.99
CA ASP A 116 -10.87 -12.03 2.85
C ASP A 116 -12.25 -11.42 3.06
N ASP A 117 -12.39 -10.53 4.04
CA ASP A 117 -13.66 -9.88 4.32
C ASP A 117 -14.12 -9.02 3.16
N VAL A 118 -13.19 -8.27 2.56
CA VAL A 118 -13.51 -7.40 1.44
C VAL A 118 -13.98 -8.23 0.23
N LEU A 119 -13.28 -9.33 -0.04
CA LEU A 119 -13.65 -10.18 -1.17
C LEU A 119 -14.96 -10.91 -0.93
N ALA A 120 -15.24 -11.26 0.32
CA ALA A 120 -16.50 -11.88 0.65
C ALA A 120 -17.67 -10.91 0.45
N GLU A 121 -17.47 -9.64 0.77
CA GLU A 121 -18.49 -8.63 0.55
C GLU A 121 -18.79 -8.47 -0.94
N ASP A 122 -17.76 -8.57 -1.77
CA ASP A 122 -17.93 -8.37 -3.21
C ASP A 122 -18.75 -9.48 -3.85
N VAL A 123 -18.86 -10.64 -3.20
CA VAL A 123 -19.61 -11.76 -3.73
C VAL A 123 -21.11 -11.57 -3.51
N PHE A 124 -21.45 -10.78 -2.51
CA PHE A 124 -22.85 -10.52 -2.19
C PHE A 124 -23.21 -9.09 -2.56
#